data_737948faddcf88316c3f9b5efea79dc3
#
_entry.id   737948faddcf88316c3f9b5efea79dc3
#
_cell.length_a   1.000
_cell.length_b   1.000
_cell.length_c   1.000
_cell.angle_alpha   90.00
_cell.angle_beta   90.00
_cell.angle_gamma   90.00
#
_symmetry.space_group_name_H-M   'P 1'
#
loop_
_entity.id
_entity.type
_entity.pdbx_description
1 polymer ?
#
loop_
_entity_poly.entity_id
_entity_poly.type
_entity_poly.pdbx_seq_one_letter_code
_entity_poly.pdbx_strand_id
1 'polypeptide(L)'
;IRLVGSEMCIRDRYKTLKGFKVERKAGWDTHGLPIELGVEKQLGISKEDIGTKISIEDYNKSCKDAVMKYTNIWNDLTRKIGYWVDMENPYVTYKSKYIESVWWLLKELHEKGLIYKGYSIQPYSPKAGTGLSSHELNQPGTYQDITDTTVTAQFKCIEKSLPEFLKKYGSVHILAWTTTPWTLPSNTALTVGANIDYVIIKTFNQYTEMAINVVLAKN
;
A
#
# COMPACT_ATOMS: atom_id res chain seq x y z
N ILE A 1 4.43 14.27 24.52
CA ILE A 1 5.26 13.92 23.34
C ILE A 1 6.14 12.75 23.76
N ARG A 2 5.82 11.56 23.32
CA ARG A 2 6.75 10.44 23.46
C ARG A 2 7.91 10.68 22.50
N LEU A 3 9.11 10.88 23.04
CA LEU A 3 10.33 10.85 22.26
C LEU A 3 10.61 9.39 21.89
N VAL A 4 10.10 8.95 20.75
CA VAL A 4 10.27 7.57 20.25
C VAL A 4 11.75 7.19 20.22
N GLY A 5 12.65 8.14 19.93
CA GLY A 5 14.09 7.93 19.99
C GLY A 5 14.65 7.59 21.38
N SER A 6 13.99 8.00 22.47
CA SER A 6 14.49 7.72 23.83
C SER A 6 14.24 6.27 24.24
N GLU A 7 13.14 5.65 23.80
CA GLU A 7 12.86 4.24 24.09
C GLU A 7 13.86 3.30 23.41
N MET A 8 14.24 3.59 22.17
CA MET A 8 15.25 2.80 21.44
C MET A 8 16.63 2.86 22.08
N CYS A 9 16.97 3.95 22.77
CA CYS A 9 18.26 4.13 23.44
C CYS A 9 18.33 3.54 24.84
N ILE A 10 17.25 3.15 25.48
CA ILE A 10 17.24 2.68 26.87
C ILE A 10 18.13 1.46 27.03
N ARG A 11 18.01 0.46 26.20
CA ARG A 11 18.84 -0.75 26.23
C ARG A 11 20.30 -0.44 25.97
N ASP A 12 20.57 0.41 25.01
CA ASP A 12 21.93 0.79 24.61
C ASP A 12 22.63 1.52 25.71
N ARG A 13 22.00 2.51 26.33
CA ARG A 13 22.50 3.25 27.48
C ARG A 13 22.73 2.33 28.69
N TYR A 14 21.75 1.48 28.99
CA TYR A 14 21.87 0.51 30.08
C TYR A 14 23.07 -0.42 29.87
N LYS A 15 23.25 -0.97 28.67
CA LYS A 15 24.39 -1.84 28.35
C LYS A 15 25.71 -1.08 28.40
N THR A 16 25.77 0.14 27.88
CA THR A 16 26.96 0.99 27.93
C THR A 16 27.35 1.29 29.36
N LEU A 17 26.38 1.67 30.22
CA LEU A 17 26.63 1.95 31.66
C LEU A 17 27.07 0.70 32.42
N LYS A 18 26.76 -0.50 31.93
CA LYS A 18 27.27 -1.77 32.46
C LYS A 18 28.64 -2.17 31.90
N GLY A 19 29.32 -1.31 31.16
CA GLY A 19 30.67 -1.56 30.64
C GLY A 19 30.69 -2.35 29.31
N PHE A 20 29.54 -2.58 28.66
CA PHE A 20 29.53 -3.22 27.36
C PHE A 20 29.77 -2.19 26.24
N LYS A 21 30.54 -2.59 25.21
CA LYS A 21 30.63 -1.81 23.98
C LYS A 21 29.31 -1.97 23.21
N VAL A 22 28.62 -0.87 22.92
CA VAL A 22 27.41 -0.83 22.13
C VAL A 22 27.66 0.04 20.92
N GLU A 23 27.74 -0.57 19.74
CA GLU A 23 27.90 0.15 18.49
C GLU A 23 26.54 0.59 17.96
N ARG A 24 26.37 1.89 17.80
CA ARG A 24 25.18 2.53 17.24
C ARG A 24 25.59 3.37 16.06
N LYS A 25 24.94 3.19 14.95
CA LYS A 25 25.27 3.83 13.68
C LYS A 25 24.08 4.65 13.20
N ALA A 26 24.30 5.89 12.82
CA ALA A 26 23.31 6.68 12.12
C ALA A 26 23.04 6.10 10.72
N GLY A 27 21.87 6.38 10.18
CA GLY A 27 21.51 5.93 8.85
C GLY A 27 20.51 6.85 8.18
N TRP A 28 20.62 6.90 6.85
CA TRP A 28 19.73 7.68 5.98
C TRP A 28 19.03 6.74 5.04
N ASP A 29 17.71 6.58 5.24
CA ASP A 29 16.83 5.99 4.27
C ASP A 29 16.52 7.03 3.21
N THR A 30 16.99 6.77 1.99
CA THR A 30 17.03 7.77 0.92
C THR A 30 16.10 7.43 -0.24
N HIS A 31 15.32 6.36 -0.13
CA HIS A 31 14.39 5.91 -1.14
C HIS A 31 12.95 6.22 -0.73
N GLY A 32 12.07 6.27 -1.72
CA GLY A 32 10.65 6.28 -1.49
C GLY A 32 9.90 7.39 -2.21
N LEU A 33 8.62 7.14 -2.35
CA LEU A 33 7.65 7.96 -3.07
C LEU A 33 7.64 9.46 -2.67
N PRO A 34 7.79 9.84 -1.38
CA PRO A 34 7.80 11.26 -1.01
C PRO A 34 8.92 12.06 -1.68
N ILE A 35 10.10 11.47 -1.85
CA ILE A 35 11.23 12.13 -2.53
C ILE A 35 10.96 12.24 -4.02
N GLU A 36 10.50 11.16 -4.65
CA GLU A 36 10.17 11.12 -6.08
C GLU A 36 9.13 12.19 -6.41
N LEU A 37 7.98 12.18 -5.74
CA LEU A 37 6.92 13.18 -5.95
C LEU A 37 7.38 14.61 -5.68
N GLY A 38 8.24 14.82 -4.67
CA GLY A 38 8.81 16.12 -4.36
C GLY A 38 9.69 16.66 -5.50
N VAL A 39 10.53 15.81 -6.06
CA VAL A 39 11.42 16.14 -7.18
C VAL A 39 10.63 16.33 -8.47
N GLU A 40 9.69 15.45 -8.79
CA GLU A 40 8.79 15.60 -9.94
C GLU A 40 8.05 16.95 -9.91
N LYS A 41 7.52 17.32 -8.75
CA LYS A 41 6.88 18.64 -8.56
C LYS A 41 7.85 19.79 -8.72
N GLN A 42 9.07 19.68 -8.19
CA GLN A 42 10.11 20.71 -8.29
C GLN A 42 10.56 20.92 -9.72
N LEU A 43 10.68 19.84 -10.49
CA LEU A 43 11.12 19.86 -11.89
C LEU A 43 9.97 20.14 -12.87
N GLY A 44 8.72 20.08 -12.43
CA GLY A 44 7.53 20.25 -13.27
C GLY A 44 7.34 19.11 -14.28
N ILE A 45 7.73 17.89 -13.90
CA ILE A 45 7.65 16.69 -14.74
C ILE A 45 6.70 15.64 -14.13
N SER A 46 6.28 14.70 -14.97
CA SER A 46 5.60 13.47 -14.56
C SER A 46 6.56 12.28 -14.59
N LYS A 47 6.15 11.16 -14.00
CA LYS A 47 6.92 9.92 -14.03
C LYS A 47 7.22 9.42 -15.44
N GLU A 48 6.32 9.67 -16.39
CA GLU A 48 6.45 9.29 -17.81
C GLU A 48 7.51 10.12 -18.56
N ASP A 49 7.86 11.28 -18.01
CA ASP A 49 8.88 12.16 -18.59
C ASP A 49 10.31 11.71 -18.27
N ILE A 50 10.48 10.80 -17.30
CA ILE A 50 11.78 10.27 -16.89
C ILE A 50 12.31 9.35 -17.99
N GLY A 51 13.51 9.62 -18.46
CA GLY A 51 14.12 8.93 -19.60
C GLY A 51 13.74 9.50 -20.96
N THR A 52 12.85 10.51 -21.02
CA THR A 52 12.42 11.19 -22.24
C THR A 52 12.72 12.68 -22.20
N LYS A 53 12.14 13.44 -21.28
CA LYS A 53 12.40 14.88 -21.10
C LYS A 53 13.59 15.16 -20.18
N ILE A 54 13.85 14.27 -19.24
CA ILE A 54 15.00 14.32 -18.34
C ILE A 54 15.71 12.97 -18.37
N SER A 55 17.04 12.96 -18.33
CA SER A 55 17.79 11.71 -18.23
C SER A 55 17.56 11.04 -16.87
N ILE A 56 17.64 9.71 -16.83
CA ILE A 56 17.56 8.94 -15.57
C ILE A 56 18.68 9.38 -14.61
N GLU A 57 19.85 9.72 -15.16
CA GLU A 57 21.00 10.17 -14.36
C GLU A 57 20.71 11.50 -13.67
N ASP A 58 20.21 12.50 -14.41
CA ASP A 58 19.88 13.82 -13.87
C ASP A 58 18.72 13.76 -12.87
N TYR A 59 17.73 12.94 -13.15
CA TYR A 59 16.63 12.68 -12.21
C TYR A 59 17.14 12.07 -10.90
N ASN A 60 17.95 11.01 -10.99
CA ASN A 60 18.55 10.37 -9.82
C ASN A 60 19.46 11.31 -9.03
N LYS A 61 20.20 12.19 -9.73
CA LYS A 61 21.01 13.21 -9.08
C LYS A 61 20.14 14.19 -8.32
N SER A 62 19.07 14.68 -8.92
CA SER A 62 18.11 15.59 -8.26
C SER A 62 17.48 14.94 -7.02
N CYS A 63 17.13 13.66 -7.07
CA CYS A 63 16.62 12.91 -5.91
C CYS A 63 17.68 12.79 -4.79
N LYS A 64 18.93 12.50 -5.12
CA LYS A 64 20.04 12.43 -4.14
C LYS A 64 20.29 13.79 -3.47
N ASP A 65 20.29 14.86 -4.24
CA ASP A 65 20.47 16.21 -3.71
C ASP A 65 19.31 16.62 -2.81
N ALA A 66 18.07 16.31 -3.20
CA ALA A 66 16.87 16.60 -2.42
C ALA A 66 16.86 15.87 -1.08
N VAL A 67 17.14 14.56 -1.07
CA VAL A 67 17.06 13.73 0.15
C VAL A 67 18.15 14.09 1.16
N MET A 68 19.31 14.54 0.73
CA MET A 68 20.42 14.91 1.61
C MET A 68 20.40 16.38 2.07
N LYS A 69 19.46 17.19 1.55
CA LYS A 69 19.39 18.64 1.78
C LYS A 69 19.36 19.04 3.25
N TYR A 70 18.70 18.28 4.08
CA TYR A 70 18.48 18.62 5.49
C TYR A 70 19.35 17.83 6.48
N THR A 71 20.35 17.11 6.01
CA THR A 71 21.22 16.23 6.81
C THR A 71 21.85 16.94 7.98
N ASN A 72 22.37 18.16 7.78
CA ASN A 72 23.02 18.94 8.82
C ASN A 72 22.05 19.34 9.94
N ILE A 73 20.82 19.74 9.56
CA ILE A 73 19.78 20.10 10.53
C ILE A 73 19.41 18.90 11.40
N TRP A 74 19.27 17.71 10.78
CA TRP A 74 19.00 16.46 11.50
C TRP A 74 20.16 16.06 12.43
N ASN A 75 21.39 16.22 11.97
CA ASN A 75 22.57 15.94 12.80
C ASN A 75 22.62 16.86 14.02
N ASP A 76 22.36 18.15 13.85
CA ASP A 76 22.32 19.12 14.96
C ASP A 76 21.18 18.83 15.93
N LEU A 77 19.99 18.48 15.43
CA LEU A 77 18.89 18.05 16.28
C LEU A 77 19.26 16.79 17.06
N THR A 78 19.85 15.80 16.42
CA THR A 78 20.29 14.54 17.05
C THR A 78 21.26 14.79 18.20
N ARG A 79 22.20 15.71 18.02
CA ARG A 79 23.12 16.12 19.09
C ARG A 79 22.40 16.83 20.21
N LYS A 80 21.49 17.77 19.90
CA LYS A 80 20.74 18.56 20.90
C LYS A 80 19.84 17.70 21.79
N ILE A 81 19.18 16.67 21.21
CA ILE A 81 18.36 15.75 22.00
C ILE A 81 19.19 14.71 22.78
N GLY A 82 20.51 14.72 22.64
CA GLY A 82 21.41 13.79 23.34
C GLY A 82 21.27 12.34 22.88
N TYR A 83 21.00 12.11 21.63
CA TYR A 83 20.94 10.76 21.05
C TYR A 83 22.37 10.24 20.83
N TRP A 84 22.71 9.12 21.45
CA TRP A 84 24.05 8.53 21.36
C TRP A 84 24.18 7.65 20.15
N VAL A 85 24.61 8.19 19.04
CA VAL A 85 24.76 7.49 17.78
C VAL A 85 26.00 8.00 17.03
N ASP A 86 26.73 7.11 16.37
CA ASP A 86 27.81 7.47 15.46
C ASP A 86 27.22 8.12 14.19
N MET A 87 27.45 9.42 14.04
CA MET A 87 27.04 10.21 12.87
C MET A 87 28.19 10.45 11.89
N GLU A 88 29.43 10.06 12.22
CA GLU A 88 30.59 10.27 11.36
C GLU A 88 30.62 9.23 10.23
N ASN A 89 30.17 8.01 10.53
CA ASN A 89 30.14 6.91 9.59
C ASN A 89 28.71 6.38 9.34
N PRO A 90 27.76 7.21 8.91
CA PRO A 90 26.39 6.76 8.68
C PRO A 90 26.30 5.79 7.50
N TYR A 91 25.34 4.88 7.54
CA TYR A 91 24.95 4.20 6.31
C TYR A 91 24.00 5.09 5.50
N VAL A 92 24.07 4.96 4.19
CA VAL A 92 23.17 5.65 3.24
C VAL A 92 22.67 4.61 2.25
N THR A 93 21.36 4.46 2.16
CA THR A 93 20.76 3.32 1.46
C THR A 93 21.01 3.29 -0.06
N TYR A 94 21.30 4.44 -0.70
CA TYR A 94 21.67 4.49 -2.12
C TYR A 94 23.15 4.17 -2.41
N LYS A 95 24.00 4.02 -1.39
CA LYS A 95 25.41 3.68 -1.61
C LYS A 95 25.56 2.20 -1.97
N SER A 96 26.43 1.90 -2.94
CA SER A 96 26.68 0.54 -3.45
C SER A 96 26.94 -0.46 -2.33
N LYS A 97 27.79 -0.11 -1.36
CA LYS A 97 28.10 -0.99 -0.21
C LYS A 97 26.87 -1.41 0.59
N TYR A 98 25.87 -0.53 0.75
CA TYR A 98 24.61 -0.89 1.40
C TYR A 98 23.78 -1.81 0.50
N ILE A 99 23.65 -1.46 -0.78
CA ILE A 99 22.89 -2.22 -1.77
C ILE A 99 23.46 -3.63 -1.92
N GLU A 100 24.79 -3.79 -2.00
CA GLU A 100 25.47 -5.09 -2.04
C GLU A 100 25.13 -5.95 -0.83
N SER A 101 25.11 -5.38 0.36
CA SER A 101 24.74 -6.10 1.59
C SER A 101 23.29 -6.58 1.56
N VAL A 102 22.37 -5.76 1.07
CA VAL A 102 20.96 -6.13 0.89
C VAL A 102 20.81 -7.24 -0.15
N TRP A 103 21.49 -7.12 -1.27
CA TRP A 103 21.46 -8.13 -2.33
C TRP A 103 22.06 -9.47 -1.87
N TRP A 104 23.11 -9.43 -1.07
CA TRP A 104 23.64 -10.63 -0.46
C TRP A 104 22.62 -11.32 0.44
N LEU A 105 21.93 -10.58 1.29
CA LEU A 105 20.87 -11.11 2.15
C LEU A 105 19.72 -11.72 1.32
N LEU A 106 19.27 -11.03 0.26
CA LEU A 106 18.24 -11.55 -0.64
C LEU A 106 18.68 -12.83 -1.34
N LYS A 107 19.95 -12.93 -1.77
CA LYS A 107 20.52 -14.12 -2.35
C LYS A 107 20.48 -15.29 -1.36
N GLU A 108 20.93 -15.09 -0.12
CA GLU A 108 20.89 -16.10 0.93
C GLU A 108 19.45 -16.61 1.20
N LEU A 109 18.48 -15.70 1.22
CA LEU A 109 17.08 -16.05 1.41
C LEU A 109 16.53 -16.85 0.20
N HIS A 110 16.91 -16.47 -1.01
CA HIS A 110 16.52 -17.17 -2.23
C HIS A 110 17.11 -18.60 -2.26
N GLU A 111 18.39 -18.75 -1.95
CA GLU A 111 19.07 -20.06 -1.90
C GLU A 111 18.44 -21.00 -0.85
N LYS A 112 17.86 -20.45 0.21
CA LYS A 112 17.09 -21.19 1.21
C LYS A 112 15.62 -21.45 0.81
N GLY A 113 15.19 -21.03 -0.38
CA GLY A 113 13.81 -21.20 -0.86
C GLY A 113 12.77 -20.35 -0.14
N LEU A 114 13.20 -19.31 0.58
CA LEU A 114 12.32 -18.41 1.34
C LEU A 114 11.80 -17.23 0.49
N ILE A 115 12.35 -17.02 -0.69
CA ILE A 115 11.89 -16.02 -1.66
C ILE A 115 11.47 -16.72 -2.93
N TYR A 116 10.29 -16.40 -3.42
CA TYR A 116 9.75 -16.94 -4.66
C TYR A 116 8.96 -15.87 -5.42
N LYS A 117 8.81 -16.05 -6.72
CA LYS A 117 7.97 -15.19 -7.56
C LYS A 117 6.49 -15.56 -7.36
N GLY A 118 5.67 -14.61 -6.99
CA GLY A 118 4.24 -14.82 -6.75
C GLY A 118 3.41 -13.59 -7.10
N TYR A 119 2.11 -13.73 -6.95
CA TYR A 119 1.14 -12.64 -7.11
C TYR A 119 0.58 -12.25 -5.76
N SER A 120 0.41 -10.96 -5.53
CA SER A 120 -0.17 -10.40 -4.32
C SER A 120 -1.09 -9.24 -4.68
N ILE A 121 -2.19 -9.09 -3.93
CA ILE A 121 -3.07 -7.93 -4.06
C ILE A 121 -2.46 -6.78 -3.27
N GLN A 122 -2.35 -5.63 -3.90
CA GLN A 122 -1.79 -4.42 -3.31
C GLN A 122 -2.66 -3.22 -3.67
N PRO A 123 -2.94 -2.29 -2.72
CA PRO A 123 -3.53 -1.01 -3.04
C PRO A 123 -2.68 -0.25 -4.06
N TYR A 124 -3.34 0.37 -5.01
CA TYR A 124 -2.68 1.11 -6.08
C TYR A 124 -3.23 2.54 -6.16
N SER A 125 -2.35 3.53 -6.24
CA SER A 125 -2.71 4.92 -6.43
C SER A 125 -2.53 5.30 -7.91
N PRO A 126 -3.62 5.54 -8.67
CA PRO A 126 -3.51 6.02 -10.06
C PRO A 126 -2.82 7.37 -10.16
N LYS A 127 -3.01 8.24 -9.17
CA LYS A 127 -2.41 9.58 -9.11
C LYS A 127 -0.89 9.53 -8.93
N ALA A 128 -0.40 8.61 -8.12
CA ALA A 128 1.03 8.40 -7.89
C ALA A 128 1.64 7.40 -8.89
N GLY A 129 0.82 6.67 -9.66
CA GLY A 129 1.26 5.68 -10.63
C GLY A 129 1.98 4.48 -10.01
N THR A 130 1.69 4.15 -8.74
CA THR A 130 2.38 3.08 -8.02
C THR A 130 1.50 2.37 -6.99
N GLY A 131 1.91 1.16 -6.60
CA GLY A 131 1.36 0.45 -5.44
C GLY A 131 1.74 1.14 -4.13
N LEU A 132 0.86 1.02 -3.14
CA LEU A 132 1.05 1.62 -1.82
C LEU A 132 1.34 0.53 -0.79
N SER A 133 2.30 0.81 0.10
CA SER A 133 2.57 -0.01 1.28
C SER A 133 1.55 0.24 2.39
N SER A 134 1.44 -0.71 3.32
CA SER A 134 0.61 -0.52 4.52
C SER A 134 1.07 0.67 5.37
N HIS A 135 2.36 1.02 5.35
CA HIS A 135 2.88 2.19 6.04
C HIS A 135 2.35 3.50 5.43
N GLU A 136 2.32 3.60 4.11
CA GLU A 136 1.77 4.77 3.40
C GLU A 136 0.27 4.92 3.62
N LEU A 137 -0.47 3.80 3.68
CA LEU A 137 -1.91 3.81 3.99
C LEU A 137 -2.22 4.25 5.44
N ASN A 138 -1.29 4.07 6.36
CA ASN A 138 -1.46 4.44 7.77
C ASN A 138 -1.03 5.88 8.10
N GLN A 139 -0.65 6.68 7.11
CA GLN A 139 -0.30 8.08 7.33
C GLN A 139 -1.54 8.90 7.72
N PRO A 140 -1.39 9.90 8.61
CA PRO A 140 -2.48 10.80 8.94
C PRO A 140 -3.05 11.51 7.70
N GLY A 141 -4.38 11.53 7.57
CA GLY A 141 -5.06 12.17 6.44
C GLY A 141 -5.11 11.36 5.15
N THR A 142 -4.64 10.10 5.16
CA THR A 142 -4.75 9.21 4.00
C THR A 142 -6.19 8.84 3.68
N TYR A 143 -6.99 8.57 4.71
CA TYR A 143 -8.41 8.27 4.56
C TYR A 143 -9.22 9.56 4.71
N GLN A 144 -10.10 9.81 3.76
CA GLN A 144 -10.98 10.96 3.73
C GLN A 144 -12.37 10.52 3.30
N ASP A 145 -13.39 11.17 3.85
CA ASP A 145 -14.77 10.97 3.41
C ASP A 145 -14.95 11.62 2.03
N ILE A 146 -15.45 10.81 1.09
CA ILE A 146 -15.76 11.25 -0.26
C ILE A 146 -17.18 10.86 -0.64
N THR A 147 -17.79 11.60 -1.56
CA THR A 147 -19.05 11.20 -2.20
C THR A 147 -18.70 10.54 -3.53
N ASP A 148 -19.15 9.29 -3.72
CA ASP A 148 -18.85 8.52 -4.91
C ASP A 148 -20.09 7.75 -5.38
N THR A 149 -20.06 7.30 -6.64
CA THR A 149 -21.14 6.51 -7.24
C THR A 149 -21.00 5.05 -6.84
N THR A 150 -22.06 4.50 -6.27
CA THR A 150 -22.16 3.06 -5.98
C THR A 150 -23.17 2.40 -6.93
N VAL A 151 -23.02 1.12 -7.15
CA VAL A 151 -23.91 0.34 -8.03
C VAL A 151 -24.37 -0.92 -7.32
N THR A 152 -25.66 -1.20 -7.39
CA THR A 152 -26.21 -2.51 -7.05
C THR A 152 -26.47 -3.26 -8.36
N ALA A 153 -25.58 -4.20 -8.69
CA ALA A 153 -25.68 -4.99 -9.89
C ALA A 153 -26.65 -6.17 -9.72
N GLN A 154 -27.40 -6.50 -10.76
CA GLN A 154 -28.33 -7.62 -10.83
C GLN A 154 -27.75 -8.71 -11.73
N PHE A 155 -27.33 -9.82 -11.15
CA PHE A 155 -26.79 -10.96 -11.90
C PHE A 155 -27.90 -11.98 -12.11
N LYS A 156 -28.36 -12.11 -13.37
CA LYS A 156 -29.39 -13.09 -13.73
C LYS A 156 -28.83 -14.50 -13.61
N CYS A 157 -29.50 -15.34 -12.83
CA CYS A 157 -29.14 -16.74 -12.68
C CYS A 157 -29.48 -17.53 -13.95
N ILE A 158 -28.68 -18.54 -14.26
CA ILE A 158 -28.94 -19.48 -15.35
C ILE A 158 -30.00 -20.47 -14.89
N GLU A 159 -31.19 -20.42 -15.46
CA GLU A 159 -32.36 -21.21 -15.02
C GLU A 159 -32.10 -22.72 -14.94
N LYS A 160 -31.34 -23.25 -15.92
CA LYS A 160 -30.98 -24.67 -15.97
C LYS A 160 -30.10 -25.14 -14.81
N SER A 161 -29.34 -24.20 -14.20
CA SER A 161 -28.40 -24.47 -13.13
C SER A 161 -28.95 -24.10 -11.74
N LEU A 162 -30.19 -23.61 -11.67
CA LEU A 162 -30.81 -23.25 -10.40
C LEU A 162 -31.02 -24.48 -9.52
N PRO A 163 -30.71 -24.41 -8.22
CA PRO A 163 -31.13 -25.40 -7.24
C PRO A 163 -32.65 -25.56 -7.22
N GLU A 164 -33.16 -26.77 -6.95
CA GLU A 164 -34.60 -27.08 -6.99
C GLU A 164 -35.46 -26.10 -6.16
N PHE A 165 -34.97 -25.70 -4.99
CA PHE A 165 -35.71 -24.78 -4.11
C PHE A 165 -35.85 -23.35 -4.71
N LEU A 166 -35.02 -22.97 -5.69
CA LEU A 166 -35.12 -21.69 -6.39
C LEU A 166 -35.93 -21.75 -7.67
N LYS A 167 -36.06 -22.91 -8.31
CA LYS A 167 -36.79 -23.08 -9.61
C LYS A 167 -38.22 -22.59 -9.54
N LYS A 168 -38.91 -22.77 -8.42
CA LYS A 168 -40.29 -22.32 -8.21
C LYS A 168 -40.50 -20.81 -8.32
N TYR A 169 -39.44 -20.02 -8.28
CA TYR A 169 -39.50 -18.56 -8.40
C TYR A 169 -39.28 -18.06 -9.83
N GLY A 170 -38.99 -18.97 -10.80
CA GLY A 170 -38.68 -18.59 -12.17
C GLY A 170 -37.37 -17.82 -12.32
N SER A 171 -37.42 -16.69 -13.01
CA SER A 171 -36.23 -15.87 -13.17
C SER A 171 -35.78 -15.24 -11.85
N VAL A 172 -34.58 -15.60 -11.42
CA VAL A 172 -33.96 -15.14 -10.15
C VAL A 172 -32.69 -14.36 -10.47
N HIS A 173 -32.48 -13.28 -9.74
CA HIS A 173 -31.28 -12.44 -9.84
C HIS A 173 -30.57 -12.39 -8.49
N ILE A 174 -29.24 -12.46 -8.48
CA ILE A 174 -28.44 -12.21 -7.28
C ILE A 174 -28.03 -10.75 -7.28
N LEU A 175 -28.23 -10.06 -6.17
CA LEU A 175 -27.79 -8.68 -5.99
C LEU A 175 -26.39 -8.63 -5.41
N ALA A 176 -25.53 -7.79 -5.96
CA ALA A 176 -24.25 -7.45 -5.38
C ALA A 176 -24.05 -5.94 -5.45
N TRP A 177 -23.76 -5.35 -4.29
CA TRP A 177 -23.45 -3.92 -4.17
C TRP A 177 -21.94 -3.71 -4.26
N THR A 178 -21.53 -2.66 -4.97
CA THR A 178 -20.12 -2.28 -5.10
C THR A 178 -19.93 -0.77 -5.07
N THR A 179 -18.85 -0.32 -4.46
CA THR A 179 -18.33 1.05 -4.53
C THR A 179 -17.35 1.26 -5.69
N THR A 180 -17.00 0.19 -6.43
CA THR A 180 -16.05 0.21 -7.53
C THR A 180 -16.69 -0.33 -8.83
N PRO A 181 -17.71 0.36 -9.39
CA PRO A 181 -18.48 -0.16 -10.51
C PRO A 181 -17.67 -0.39 -11.80
N TRP A 182 -16.55 0.30 -11.97
CA TRP A 182 -15.64 0.12 -13.10
C TRP A 182 -14.94 -1.25 -13.14
N THR A 183 -15.00 -2.03 -12.07
CA THR A 183 -14.45 -3.40 -12.04
C THR A 183 -15.45 -4.45 -12.56
N LEU A 184 -16.74 -4.13 -12.66
CA LEU A 184 -17.78 -5.05 -13.09
C LEU A 184 -17.55 -5.71 -14.47
N PRO A 185 -16.99 -5.02 -15.49
CA PRO A 185 -16.70 -5.67 -16.78
C PRO A 185 -15.75 -6.88 -16.68
N SER A 186 -14.89 -6.91 -15.67
CA SER A 186 -13.95 -8.01 -15.41
C SER A 186 -14.42 -8.95 -14.30
N ASN A 187 -15.66 -8.87 -13.86
CA ASN A 187 -16.19 -9.72 -12.81
C ASN A 187 -16.36 -11.17 -13.29
N THR A 188 -15.72 -12.11 -12.63
CA THR A 188 -15.72 -13.54 -13.02
C THR A 188 -16.59 -14.41 -12.12
N ALA A 189 -16.86 -13.99 -10.90
CA ALA A 189 -17.63 -14.76 -9.93
C ALA A 189 -18.24 -13.87 -8.84
N LEU A 190 -19.27 -14.41 -8.17
CA LEU A 190 -19.81 -13.86 -6.93
C LEU A 190 -19.42 -14.78 -5.77
N THR A 191 -18.89 -14.19 -4.71
CA THR A 191 -18.57 -14.93 -3.48
C THR A 191 -19.72 -14.83 -2.49
N VAL A 192 -20.12 -15.96 -1.95
CA VAL A 192 -21.17 -16.06 -0.94
C VAL A 192 -20.63 -16.67 0.34
N GLY A 193 -21.19 -16.29 1.49
CA GLY A 193 -20.82 -16.85 2.80
C GLY A 193 -21.70 -18.03 3.17
N ALA A 194 -21.12 -19.16 3.57
CA ALA A 194 -21.87 -20.34 4.00
C ALA A 194 -22.66 -20.10 5.30
N ASN A 195 -22.22 -19.14 6.11
CA ASN A 195 -22.85 -18.79 7.41
C ASN A 195 -23.71 -17.52 7.32
N ILE A 196 -24.05 -17.07 6.11
CA ILE A 196 -24.90 -15.91 5.86
C ILE A 196 -26.27 -16.40 5.42
N ASP A 197 -27.34 -15.91 6.08
CA ASP A 197 -28.70 -16.13 5.63
C ASP A 197 -29.00 -15.28 4.41
N TYR A 198 -29.54 -15.91 3.37
CA TYR A 198 -29.99 -15.24 2.16
C TYR A 198 -31.50 -15.32 2.04
N VAL A 199 -32.11 -14.26 1.54
CA VAL A 199 -33.56 -14.18 1.32
C VAL A 199 -33.87 -13.91 -0.13
N ILE A 200 -35.05 -14.39 -0.56
CA ILE A 200 -35.62 -14.03 -1.85
C ILE A 200 -36.70 -12.99 -1.64
N ILE A 201 -36.58 -11.89 -2.34
CA ILE A 201 -37.55 -10.79 -2.33
C ILE A 201 -38.17 -10.66 -3.71
N LYS A 202 -39.50 -10.59 -3.76
CA LYS A 202 -40.23 -10.16 -4.97
C LYS A 202 -40.31 -8.64 -4.99
N THR A 203 -39.82 -8.04 -6.03
CA THR A 203 -39.78 -6.57 -6.18
C THR A 203 -39.89 -6.19 -7.66
N PHE A 204 -39.66 -4.94 -7.95
CA PHE A 204 -39.64 -4.39 -9.31
C PHE A 204 -38.26 -3.81 -9.60
N ASN A 205 -37.82 -3.97 -10.85
CA ASN A 205 -36.64 -3.26 -11.31
C ASN A 205 -36.98 -1.75 -11.43
N GLN A 206 -36.20 -0.89 -10.81
CA GLN A 206 -36.48 0.55 -10.74
C GLN A 206 -36.43 1.25 -12.11
N TYR A 207 -35.76 0.68 -13.10
CA TYR A 207 -35.60 1.28 -14.42
C TYR A 207 -36.58 0.72 -15.45
N THR A 208 -36.96 -0.54 -15.33
CA THR A 208 -37.82 -1.22 -16.30
C THR A 208 -39.23 -1.47 -15.79
N GLU A 209 -39.47 -1.20 -14.51
CA GLU A 209 -40.73 -1.46 -13.78
C GLU A 209 -41.23 -2.93 -13.83
N MET A 210 -40.39 -3.82 -14.35
CA MET A 210 -40.71 -5.25 -14.44
C MET A 210 -40.53 -5.94 -13.09
N ALA A 211 -41.45 -6.87 -12.79
CA ALA A 211 -41.37 -7.67 -11.58
C ALA A 211 -40.15 -8.62 -11.64
N ILE A 212 -39.38 -8.66 -10.58
CA ILE A 212 -38.18 -9.50 -10.45
C ILE A 212 -38.13 -10.20 -9.09
N ASN A 213 -37.48 -11.37 -9.08
CA ASN A 213 -37.11 -12.05 -7.83
C ASN A 213 -35.61 -11.86 -7.61
N VAL A 214 -35.25 -11.31 -6.45
CA VAL A 214 -33.86 -11.02 -6.12
C VAL A 214 -33.41 -11.78 -4.86
N VAL A 215 -32.19 -12.26 -4.90
CA VAL A 215 -31.52 -12.90 -3.75
C VAL A 215 -30.48 -11.94 -3.21
N LEU A 216 -30.50 -11.70 -1.91
CA LEU A 216 -29.55 -10.87 -1.19
C LEU A 216 -29.35 -11.40 0.22
N ALA A 217 -28.29 -10.97 0.89
CA ALA A 217 -28.06 -11.26 2.30
C ALA A 217 -29.18 -10.64 3.14
N LYS A 218 -29.59 -11.33 4.19
CA LYS A 218 -30.69 -10.89 5.06
C LYS A 218 -30.32 -9.67 5.91
N ASN A 219 -29.04 -9.51 6.24
CA ASN A 219 -28.50 -8.38 7.04
C ASN A 219 -27.17 -7.92 6.45
#